data_304653d7b7200523726d666ebee6c9e0
#
_entry.id   304653d7b7200523726d666ebee6c9e0
#
_cell.length_a   1.000
_cell.length_b   1.000
_cell.length_c   1.000
_cell.angle_alpha   90.00
_cell.angle_beta   90.00
_cell.angle_gamma   90.00
#
_symmetry.space_group_name_H-M   'P 1'
#
loop_
_entity.id
_entity.type
_entity.pdbx_description
1 polymer ?
#
loop_
_entity_poly.entity_id
_entity_poly.type
_entity_poly.pdbx_seq_one_letter_code
_entity_poly.pdbx_strand_id
1 'polypeptide(L)' 'MTQDRDGHVPRRRLSVEEAAPILGVSVFMVRALIRQRAVPYYRVGRRIVLDAEDLERYLRKHRVEAREP' A
#
# COMPACT_ATOMS: atom_id res chain seq x y z
N MET A 1 -17.53 -1.85 19.35
CA MET A 1 -16.77 -1.94 19.23
C MET A 1 -16.07 -1.77 19.00
N THR A 2 -16.17 -1.79 18.86
CA THR A 2 -15.29 -1.90 18.53
C THR A 2 -14.50 -1.74 18.31
N GLN A 3 -14.56 -1.89 18.17
CA GLN A 3 -13.68 -1.96 17.88
C GLN A 3 -12.86 -1.82 18.04
N ASP A 4 -12.81 -2.00 18.07
CA ASP A 4 -11.87 -2.01 18.09
C ASP A 4 -11.55 -1.69 18.67
N ARG A 5 -11.75 -1.93 19.08
CA ARG A 5 -11.27 -1.90 19.50
C ARG A 5 -10.57 -1.81 19.83
N ASP A 6 -10.48 -2.00 20.11
CA ASP A 6 -9.61 -1.96 20.24
C ASP A 6 -9.02 -1.36 20.17
N GLY A 7 -9.26 -1.06 20.69
CA GLY A 7 -8.69 -0.27 20.14
C GLY A 7 -7.79 -0.24 19.23
N HIS A 8 -7.77 -0.41 19.13
CA HIS A 8 -6.93 -0.56 18.27
C HIS A 8 -6.98 0.11 17.12
N VAL A 9 -5.98 0.67 16.84
CA VAL A 9 -6.19 1.29 15.59
C VAL A 9 -5.80 0.36 14.50
N PRO A 10 -6.77 -0.08 13.84
CA PRO A 10 -6.46 -1.01 12.78
C PRO A 10 -5.73 -0.30 11.69
N ARG A 11 -4.85 -1.00 11.07
CA ARG A 11 -4.21 -0.52 9.89
C ARG A 11 -5.24 -0.37 8.79
N ARG A 12 -5.00 0.60 7.96
CA ARG A 12 -5.88 0.84 6.86
C ARG A 12 -5.61 -0.15 5.73
N ARG A 13 -6.62 -0.90 5.37
CA ARG A 13 -6.53 -1.85 4.27
C ARG A 13 -7.09 -1.22 3.02
N LEU A 14 -6.44 -1.49 1.90
CA LEU A 14 -6.76 -0.83 0.64
C LEU A 14 -6.90 -1.84 -0.47
N SER A 15 -7.82 -1.56 -1.38
CA SER A 15 -7.87 -2.31 -2.62
C SER A 15 -6.76 -1.82 -3.54
N VAL A 16 -6.55 -2.53 -4.63
CA VAL A 16 -5.58 -2.11 -5.64
C VAL A 16 -5.95 -0.73 -6.18
N GLU A 17 -7.25 -0.52 -6.39
CA GLU A 17 -7.72 0.77 -6.92
C GLU A 17 -7.49 1.91 -5.95
N GLU A 18 -7.60 1.63 -4.66
CA GLU A 18 -7.36 2.64 -3.64
C GLU A 18 -5.87 2.91 -3.44
N ALA A 19 -5.05 1.90 -3.67
CA ALA A 19 -3.62 2.04 -3.50
C ALA A 19 -2.98 2.90 -4.59
N ALA A 20 -3.54 2.84 -5.79
CA ALA A 20 -2.95 3.54 -6.92
C ALA A 20 -2.75 5.05 -6.67
N PRO A 21 -3.78 5.80 -6.24
CA PRO A 21 -3.57 7.22 -6.01
C PRO A 21 -2.63 7.50 -4.84
N ILE A 22 -2.58 6.61 -3.86
CA ILE A 22 -1.66 6.80 -2.74
C ILE A 22 -0.22 6.71 -3.22
N LEU A 23 0.05 5.76 -4.10
CA LEU A 23 1.39 5.61 -4.67
C LEU A 23 1.65 6.58 -5.81
N GLY A 24 0.60 7.21 -6.34
CA GLY A 24 0.75 8.12 -7.45
C GLY A 24 0.99 7.41 -8.77
N VAL A 25 0.47 6.21 -8.92
CA VAL A 25 0.68 5.42 -10.13
C VAL A 25 -0.66 4.85 -10.61
N SER A 26 -0.65 4.21 -11.75
CA SER A 26 -1.84 3.59 -12.28
C SER A 26 -2.12 2.27 -11.57
N VAL A 27 -3.36 1.81 -11.66
CA VAL A 27 -3.72 0.50 -11.15
C VAL A 27 -2.88 -0.58 -11.82
N PHE A 28 -2.61 -0.39 -13.08
CA PHE A 28 -1.78 -1.33 -13.84
C PHE A 28 -0.39 -1.46 -13.19
N MET A 29 0.17 -0.33 -12.79
CA MET A 29 1.48 -0.34 -12.14
C MET A 29 1.41 -1.01 -10.77
N VAL A 30 0.34 -0.77 -10.02
CA VAL A 30 0.18 -1.43 -8.72
C VAL A 30 0.18 -2.95 -8.91
N ARG A 31 -0.54 -3.43 -9.92
CA ARG A 31 -0.58 -4.86 -10.17
C ARG A 31 0.79 -5.41 -10.56
N ALA A 32 1.56 -4.62 -11.29
CA ALA A 32 2.92 -5.02 -11.65
C ALA A 32 3.79 -5.13 -10.40
N LEU A 33 3.67 -4.17 -9.49
CA LEU A 33 4.43 -4.21 -8.24
C LEU A 33 4.07 -5.44 -7.41
N ILE A 34 2.81 -5.80 -7.41
CA ILE A 34 2.36 -6.98 -6.69
C ILE A 34 2.95 -8.25 -7.31
N ARG A 35 2.91 -8.35 -8.62
CA ARG A 35 3.47 -9.51 -9.30
C ARG A 35 4.97 -9.64 -9.06
N GLN A 36 5.67 -8.53 -8.95
CA GLN A 36 7.10 -8.52 -8.68
C GLN A 36 7.42 -8.69 -7.21
N ARG A 37 6.39 -8.73 -6.37
CA ARG A 37 6.56 -8.82 -4.92
C ARG A 37 7.36 -7.64 -4.38
N ALA A 38 7.17 -6.48 -5.01
CA ALA A 38 7.85 -5.28 -4.59
C ALA A 38 7.20 -4.65 -3.38
N VAL A 39 5.90 -4.92 -3.17
CA VAL A 39 5.18 -4.45 -2.00
C VAL A 39 4.45 -5.63 -1.37
N PRO A 40 4.32 -5.65 -0.05
CA PRO A 40 3.54 -6.70 0.61
C PRO A 40 2.07 -6.58 0.26
N TYR A 41 1.38 -7.69 0.28
CA TYR A 41 -0.05 -7.69 0.04
C TYR A 41 -0.65 -8.91 0.69
N TYR A 42 -1.99 -8.89 0.85
CA TYR A 42 -2.74 -10.02 1.36
C TYR A 42 -3.66 -10.53 0.27
N ARG A 43 -3.78 -11.81 0.20
CA ARG A 43 -4.77 -12.42 -0.69
C ARG A 43 -5.91 -12.93 0.17
N VAL A 44 -7.08 -12.34 0.01
CA VAL A 44 -8.26 -12.72 0.76
C VAL A 44 -9.29 -13.21 -0.25
N GLY A 45 -9.43 -14.53 -0.35
CA GLY A 45 -10.26 -15.09 -1.39
C GLY A 45 -9.68 -14.74 -2.75
N ARG A 46 -10.47 -14.04 -3.54
CA ARG A 46 -10.03 -13.60 -4.86
C ARG A 46 -9.52 -12.16 -4.86
N ARG A 47 -9.57 -11.53 -3.70
CA ARG A 47 -9.22 -10.12 -3.63
C ARG A 47 -7.82 -9.95 -3.14
N ILE A 48 -7.19 -8.89 -3.62
CA ILE A 48 -5.90 -8.48 -3.13
C ILE A 48 -6.10 -7.22 -2.32
N VAL A 49 -5.51 -7.21 -1.14
CA VAL A 49 -5.64 -6.10 -0.20
C VAL A 49 -4.25 -5.68 0.20
N LEU A 50 -4.03 -4.38 0.28
CA LEU A 50 -2.75 -3.83 0.67
C LEU A 50 -2.91 -3.05 1.97
N ASP A 51 -1.80 -2.84 2.63
CA ASP A 51 -1.77 -2.11 3.88
C ASP A 51 -1.18 -0.74 3.60
N ALA A 52 -1.90 0.31 4.02
CA ALA A 52 -1.44 1.67 3.77
C ALA A 52 -0.03 1.91 4.31
N GLU A 53 0.26 1.31 5.45
CA GLU A 53 1.57 1.46 6.08
C GLU A 53 2.68 0.87 5.22
N ASP A 54 2.40 -0.25 4.58
CA ASP A 54 3.37 -0.87 3.68
C ASP A 54 3.64 0.00 2.47
N LEU A 55 2.62 0.69 1.98
CA LEU A 55 2.79 1.60 0.85
C LEU A 55 3.65 2.79 1.24
N GLU A 56 3.44 3.31 2.45
CA GLU A 56 4.27 4.41 2.93
C GLU A 56 5.72 4.00 3.06
N ARG A 57 5.94 2.79 3.54
CA ARG A 57 7.28 2.27 3.69
C ARG A 57 7.96 2.11 2.33
N TYR A 58 7.20 1.63 1.36
CA TYR A 58 7.70 1.49 0.01
C TYR A 58 8.11 2.85 -0.57
N LEU A 59 7.27 3.86 -0.37
CA LEU A 59 7.57 5.20 -0.84
C LEU A 59 8.83 5.75 -0.20
N ARG A 60 8.97 5.59 1.11
CA ARG A 60 10.17 6.06 1.79
C ARG A 60 11.43 5.40 1.25
N LYS A 61 11.33 4.13 0.95
CA LYS A 61 12.45 3.39 0.44
C LYS A 61 12.88 3.82 -0.95
N HIS A 62 11.94 4.36 -1.71
CA HIS A 62 12.21 4.77 -3.08
C HIS A 62 12.29 6.28 -3.23
N ARG A 63 12.39 6.97 -2.12
CA ARG A 63 12.54 8.41 -2.15
C ARG A 63 13.90 8.78 -2.68
N VAL A 64 13.93 9.73 -3.59
CA VAL A 64 15.18 10.26 -4.12
C VAL A 64 15.27 11.72 -3.67
N GLU A 65 16.32 12.04 -2.94
CA GLU A 65 16.45 13.39 -2.43
C GLU A 65 16.82 14.34 -3.54
N ALA A 66 16.29 15.57 -3.43
CA ALA A 66 16.62 16.61 -4.38
C ALA A 66 18.07 16.98 -4.22
N ARG A 67 18.72 17.26 -5.33
CA ARG A 67 20.06 17.75 -5.29
C ARG A 67 20.06 19.25 -5.17
N GLU A 68 20.96 19.76 -4.37
CA GLU A 68 21.13 21.19 -4.32
C GLU A 68 21.81 21.66 -5.59
N PRO A 69 21.34 22.78 -6.16
CA PRO A 69 21.96 23.29 -7.37
C PRO A 69 23.40 23.78 -7.15
#